data_72122ec3602488c351b7a5344cb4a151
#
_entry.id   72122ec3602488c351b7a5344cb4a151
#
_cell.length_a   1.000
_cell.length_b   1.000
_cell.length_c   1.000
_cell.angle_alpha   90.00
_cell.angle_beta   90.00
_cell.angle_gamma   90.00
#
_symmetry.space_group_name_H-M   'P 1'
#
loop_
_entity.id
_entity.type
_entity.pdbx_description
1 polymer ?
#
loop_
_entity_poly.entity_id
_entity_poly.type
_entity_poly.pdbx_seq_one_letter_code
_entity_poly.pdbx_strand_id
1 'polypeptide(L)'
;MSDSQDMQLSKLDDWLTNAASKGAIAIVAHKNGDMDTIGSAISLAASRPEAMACGVHICKLARRLLEKLDAPFLHLDAQSPRWPKKLAGIVVVDSAAEDQTGLELPRDVPRCIIDHHSTSNWSLEDGDIQLLW
;
A
#
# COMPACT_ATOMS: atom_id res chain seq x y z
N MET A 1 -23.49 -5.52 5.12
CA MET A 1 -22.16 -5.97 4.70
C MET A 1 -22.18 -7.48 4.56
N SER A 2 -21.61 -7.99 3.49
CA SER A 2 -21.63 -9.44 3.25
C SER A 2 -20.56 -10.15 4.09
N ASP A 3 -20.75 -11.44 4.36
CA ASP A 3 -19.76 -12.27 5.04
C ASP A 3 -18.41 -12.25 4.31
N SER A 4 -18.44 -12.13 2.97
CA SER A 4 -17.25 -12.04 2.13
C SER A 4 -16.40 -10.80 2.46
N GLN A 5 -17.04 -9.64 2.68
CA GLN A 5 -16.32 -8.42 3.06
C GLN A 5 -15.75 -8.54 4.46
N ASP A 6 -16.49 -9.11 5.39
CA ASP A 6 -16.01 -9.34 6.76
C ASP A 6 -14.81 -10.27 6.77
N MET A 7 -14.81 -11.31 5.94
CA MET A 7 -13.67 -12.22 5.78
C MET A 7 -12.45 -11.51 5.22
N GLN A 8 -12.64 -10.62 4.23
CA GLN A 8 -11.53 -9.85 3.65
C GLN A 8 -10.94 -8.87 4.66
N LEU A 9 -11.78 -8.19 5.44
CA LEU A 9 -11.31 -7.30 6.51
C LEU A 9 -10.51 -8.07 7.56
N SER A 10 -10.97 -9.25 7.92
CA SER A 10 -10.27 -10.10 8.88
C SER A 10 -8.90 -10.54 8.35
N LYS A 11 -8.83 -10.93 7.09
CA LYS A 11 -7.56 -11.30 6.43
C LYS A 11 -6.59 -10.13 6.41
N LEU A 12 -7.09 -8.94 6.08
CA LEU A 12 -6.26 -7.72 6.04
C LEU A 12 -5.72 -7.41 7.43
N ASP A 13 -6.57 -7.44 8.44
CA ASP A 13 -6.16 -7.14 9.81
C ASP A 13 -5.11 -8.15 10.31
N ASP A 14 -5.32 -9.42 10.06
CA ASP A 14 -4.36 -10.47 10.45
C ASP A 14 -3.02 -10.30 9.73
N TRP A 15 -3.06 -10.01 8.43
CA TRP A 15 -1.85 -9.81 7.64
C TRP A 15 -1.06 -8.60 8.15
N LEU A 16 -1.75 -7.46 8.40
CA LEU A 16 -1.13 -6.25 8.90
C LEU A 16 -0.54 -6.45 10.30
N THR A 17 -1.27 -7.13 11.17
CA THR A 17 -0.80 -7.41 12.54
C THR A 17 0.46 -8.26 12.50
N ASN A 18 0.49 -9.29 11.66
CA ASN A 18 1.65 -10.16 11.52
C ASN A 18 2.86 -9.39 10.98
N ALA A 19 2.67 -8.59 9.93
CA ALA A 19 3.76 -7.79 9.36
C ALA A 19 4.28 -6.75 10.37
N ALA A 20 3.38 -6.06 11.07
CA ALA A 20 3.75 -5.06 12.07
C ALA A 20 4.57 -5.64 13.19
N SER A 21 4.34 -6.91 13.54
CA SER A 21 5.12 -7.60 14.59
C SER A 21 6.57 -7.85 14.15
N LYS A 22 6.87 -7.78 12.87
CA LYS A 22 8.19 -8.07 12.30
C LYS A 22 8.95 -6.83 11.86
N GLY A 23 8.26 -5.74 11.57
CA GLY A 23 8.91 -4.51 11.13
C GLY A 23 7.96 -3.50 10.51
N ALA A 24 8.48 -2.68 9.60
CA ALA A 24 7.74 -1.62 8.95
C ALA A 24 6.87 -2.15 7.81
N ILE A 25 5.77 -1.44 7.57
CA ILE A 25 4.86 -1.72 6.45
C ILE A 25 4.84 -0.50 5.54
N ALA A 26 5.17 -0.70 4.26
CA ALA A 26 5.05 0.34 3.25
C ALA A 26 3.72 0.18 2.51
N ILE A 27 2.91 1.23 2.49
CA ILE A 27 1.63 1.23 1.78
C ILE A 27 1.81 2.07 0.52
N VAL A 28 1.89 1.39 -0.62
CA VAL A 28 2.31 1.98 -1.89
C VAL A 28 1.11 2.39 -2.72
N ALA A 29 1.09 3.67 -3.10
CA ALA A 29 0.06 4.26 -3.94
C ALA A 29 0.36 4.04 -5.42
N HIS A 30 -0.67 4.20 -6.27
CA HIS A 30 -0.53 4.18 -7.72
C HIS A 30 0.41 5.30 -8.19
N LYS A 31 1.14 5.07 -9.27
CA LYS A 31 2.14 6.01 -9.80
C LYS A 31 1.57 7.36 -10.23
N ASN A 32 0.27 7.45 -10.52
CA ASN A 32 -0.35 8.72 -10.90
C ASN A 32 -0.56 9.66 -9.69
N GLY A 33 -0.51 9.14 -8.46
CA GLY A 33 -0.58 9.95 -7.24
C GLY A 33 -1.84 10.80 -7.10
N ASP A 34 -2.98 10.33 -7.62
CA ASP A 34 -4.23 11.09 -7.53
C ASP A 34 -4.85 11.01 -6.12
N MET A 35 -5.94 11.75 -5.92
CA MET A 35 -6.59 11.85 -4.61
C MET A 35 -7.07 10.51 -4.07
N ASP A 36 -7.61 9.66 -4.95
CA ASP A 36 -8.15 8.36 -4.53
C ASP A 36 -7.06 7.43 -4.01
N THR A 37 -5.96 7.30 -4.76
CA THR A 37 -4.86 6.42 -4.38
C THR A 37 -4.11 6.94 -3.16
N ILE A 38 -3.83 8.24 -3.11
CA ILE A 38 -3.15 8.86 -1.96
C ILE A 38 -4.03 8.80 -0.71
N GLY A 39 -5.32 9.10 -0.85
CA GLY A 39 -6.27 9.02 0.26
C GLY A 39 -6.38 7.61 0.83
N SER A 40 -6.43 6.60 -0.04
CA SER A 40 -6.47 5.20 0.39
C SER A 40 -5.21 4.81 1.15
N ALA A 41 -4.03 5.19 0.63
CA ALA A 41 -2.75 4.87 1.27
C ALA A 41 -2.63 5.54 2.65
N ILE A 42 -2.98 6.81 2.75
CA ILE A 42 -2.92 7.57 4.00
C ILE A 42 -3.88 7.00 5.05
N SER A 43 -5.12 6.69 4.64
CA SER A 43 -6.13 6.15 5.54
C SER A 43 -5.69 4.81 6.14
N LEU A 44 -5.13 3.94 5.30
CA LEU A 44 -4.67 2.64 5.77
C LEU A 44 -3.42 2.78 6.64
N ALA A 45 -2.49 3.68 6.28
CA ALA A 45 -1.29 3.94 7.08
C ALA A 45 -1.63 4.46 8.47
N ALA A 46 -2.70 5.25 8.60
CA ALA A 46 -3.13 5.79 9.88
C ALA A 46 -3.62 4.72 10.85
N SER A 47 -3.92 3.51 10.35
CA SER A 47 -4.44 2.43 11.19
C SER A 47 -3.37 1.78 12.07
N ARG A 48 -2.07 1.96 11.75
CA ARG A 48 -0.99 1.33 12.50
C ARG A 48 0.26 2.21 12.53
N PRO A 49 0.96 2.31 13.67
CA PRO A 49 2.16 3.14 13.77
C PRO A 49 3.33 2.62 12.91
N GLU A 50 3.36 1.32 12.60
CA GLU A 50 4.41 0.72 11.76
C GLU A 50 4.21 1.00 10.28
N ALA A 51 3.04 1.49 9.87
CA ALA A 51 2.70 1.68 8.46
C ALA A 51 2.99 3.10 7.99
N MET A 52 3.52 3.21 6.77
CA MET A 52 3.84 4.48 6.14
C MET A 52 3.33 4.48 4.71
N ALA A 53 2.54 5.51 4.34
CA ALA A 53 2.10 5.70 2.96
C ALA A 53 3.29 6.15 2.11
N CYS A 54 3.43 5.54 0.93
CA CYS A 54 4.57 5.73 0.03
C CYS A 54 4.11 5.85 -1.41
N GLY A 55 4.92 6.46 -2.25
CA GLY A 55 4.67 6.49 -3.70
C GLY A 55 5.68 7.32 -4.45
N VAL A 56 5.64 7.25 -5.78
CA VAL A 56 6.57 7.96 -6.64
C VAL A 56 6.06 9.34 -7.04
N HIS A 57 4.78 9.60 -6.89
CA HIS A 57 4.18 10.87 -7.30
C HIS A 57 2.98 11.23 -6.43
N ILE A 58 2.79 12.53 -6.23
CA ILE A 58 1.63 13.09 -5.53
C ILE A 58 1.13 14.27 -6.39
N CYS A 59 -0.13 14.22 -6.83
CA CYS A 59 -0.70 15.35 -7.58
C CYS A 59 -0.82 16.59 -6.67
N LYS A 60 -0.95 17.77 -7.27
CA LYS A 60 -0.97 19.04 -6.53
C LYS A 60 -2.08 19.11 -5.50
N LEU A 61 -3.27 18.64 -5.85
CA LEU A 61 -4.42 18.66 -4.94
C LEU A 61 -4.20 17.75 -3.73
N ALA A 62 -3.69 16.53 -3.97
CA ALA A 62 -3.37 15.60 -2.90
C ALA A 62 -2.28 16.15 -1.98
N ARG A 63 -1.25 16.78 -2.56
CA ARG A 63 -0.18 17.40 -1.77
C ARG A 63 -0.71 18.47 -0.83
N ARG A 64 -1.61 19.33 -1.31
CA ARG A 64 -2.23 20.38 -0.49
C ARG A 64 -3.04 19.77 0.67
N LEU A 65 -3.76 18.68 0.38
CA LEU A 65 -4.53 18.00 1.42
C LEU A 65 -3.62 17.41 2.49
N LEU A 66 -2.52 16.75 2.10
CA LEU A 66 -1.55 16.19 3.05
C LEU A 66 -0.93 17.26 3.94
N GLU A 67 -0.62 18.43 3.37
CA GLU A 67 -0.07 19.54 4.15
C GLU A 67 -1.09 20.04 5.18
N LYS A 68 -2.37 20.17 4.80
CA LYS A 68 -3.42 20.60 5.73
C LYS A 68 -3.68 19.61 6.85
N LEU A 69 -3.60 18.32 6.55
CA LEU A 69 -3.85 17.26 7.52
C LEU A 69 -2.58 16.89 8.31
N ASP A 70 -1.44 17.45 7.92
CA ASP A 70 -0.13 17.07 8.48
C ASP A 70 0.06 15.54 8.40
N ALA A 71 -0.37 14.95 7.29
CA ALA A 71 -0.30 13.51 7.08
C ALA A 71 1.07 13.10 6.52
N PRO A 72 1.73 12.09 7.09
CA PRO A 72 3.03 11.66 6.62
C PRO A 72 2.92 10.87 5.32
N PHE A 73 3.83 11.15 4.39
CA PHE A 73 3.94 10.44 3.13
C PHE A 73 5.41 10.37 2.72
N LEU A 74 5.88 9.15 2.41
CA LEU A 74 7.25 8.93 1.98
C LEU A 74 7.32 8.93 0.46
N HIS A 75 7.98 9.93 -0.10
CA HIS A 75 8.21 10.00 -1.55
C HIS A 75 9.39 9.09 -1.91
N LEU A 76 9.14 8.13 -2.80
CA LEU A 76 10.15 7.17 -3.26
C LEU A 76 10.62 7.52 -4.66
N ASP A 77 11.95 7.50 -4.87
CA ASP A 77 12.54 7.66 -6.18
C ASP A 77 12.34 6.35 -6.96
N ALA A 78 11.74 6.43 -8.15
CA ALA A 78 11.45 5.24 -8.96
C ALA A 78 12.70 4.46 -9.35
N GLN A 79 13.83 5.14 -9.53
CA GLN A 79 15.09 4.51 -9.96
C GLN A 79 15.93 3.98 -8.80
N SER A 80 15.79 4.60 -7.62
CA SER A 80 16.56 4.22 -6.44
C SER A 80 15.71 4.41 -5.18
N PRO A 81 14.67 3.60 -5.01
CA PRO A 81 13.76 3.79 -3.87
C PRO A 81 14.45 3.46 -2.55
N ARG A 82 14.25 4.33 -1.57
CA ARG A 82 14.76 4.12 -0.22
C ARG A 82 13.63 3.64 0.68
N TRP A 83 13.48 2.34 0.71
CA TRP A 83 12.45 1.71 1.52
C TRP A 83 12.72 1.91 3.02
N PRO A 84 11.67 1.92 3.87
CA PRO A 84 11.87 1.96 5.33
C PRO A 84 12.77 0.82 5.81
N LYS A 85 13.55 1.08 6.85
CA LYS A 85 14.38 0.05 7.48
C LYS A 85 13.50 -1.04 8.09
N LYS A 86 13.97 -2.28 8.05
CA LYS A 86 13.24 -3.45 8.58
C LYS A 86 11.86 -3.59 7.92
N LEU A 87 11.81 -3.43 6.62
CA LEU A 87 10.57 -3.57 5.87
C LEU A 87 10.07 -5.01 5.97
N ALA A 88 8.88 -5.19 6.54
CA ALA A 88 8.31 -6.51 6.81
C ALA A 88 7.07 -6.81 5.98
N GLY A 89 6.50 -5.80 5.31
CA GLY A 89 5.34 -5.99 4.46
C GLY A 89 5.16 -4.82 3.50
N ILE A 90 4.57 -5.10 2.35
CA ILE A 90 4.21 -4.10 1.36
C ILE A 90 2.73 -4.25 1.06
N VAL A 91 1.96 -3.18 1.25
CA VAL A 91 0.57 -3.11 0.83
C VAL A 91 0.51 -2.26 -0.44
N VAL A 92 -0.11 -2.76 -1.48
CA VAL A 92 -0.31 -2.01 -2.72
C VAL A 92 -1.79 -1.67 -2.84
N VAL A 93 -2.10 -0.40 -2.99
CA VAL A 93 -3.49 0.06 -3.15
C VAL A 93 -3.70 0.60 -4.56
N ASP A 94 -4.87 0.32 -5.12
CA ASP A 94 -5.34 0.91 -6.38
C ASP A 94 -4.44 0.62 -7.59
N SER A 95 -3.77 -0.53 -7.61
CA SER A 95 -2.90 -0.91 -8.73
C SER A 95 -3.16 -2.36 -9.13
N ALA A 96 -3.44 -2.59 -10.41
CA ALA A 96 -3.74 -3.92 -10.95
C ALA A 96 -2.49 -4.73 -11.28
N ALA A 97 -1.30 -4.11 -11.27
CA ALA A 97 -0.02 -4.75 -11.55
C ALA A 97 1.12 -3.96 -10.94
N GLU A 98 2.28 -4.59 -10.79
CA GLU A 98 3.45 -3.96 -10.15
C GLU A 98 3.91 -2.69 -10.86
N ASP A 99 3.87 -2.66 -12.19
CA ASP A 99 4.30 -1.48 -12.96
C ASP A 99 3.44 -0.25 -12.70
N GLN A 100 2.21 -0.42 -12.24
CA GLN A 100 1.33 0.70 -11.91
C GLN A 100 1.73 1.42 -10.62
N THR A 101 2.62 0.83 -9.82
CA THR A 101 3.21 1.53 -8.67
C THR A 101 4.33 2.48 -9.09
N GLY A 102 4.90 2.29 -10.27
CA GLY A 102 6.09 3.00 -10.72
C GLY A 102 7.38 2.53 -10.06
N LEU A 103 7.33 1.44 -9.31
CA LEU A 103 8.44 0.92 -8.52
C LEU A 103 8.68 -0.56 -8.83
N GLU A 104 9.93 -0.98 -8.69
CA GLU A 104 10.26 -2.40 -8.59
C GLU A 104 10.23 -2.77 -7.11
N LEU A 105 9.28 -3.61 -6.73
CA LEU A 105 9.05 -3.96 -5.33
C LEU A 105 10.06 -5.02 -4.86
N PRO A 106 10.52 -4.95 -3.59
CA PRO A 106 11.38 -5.99 -3.03
C PRO A 106 10.76 -7.38 -3.15
N ARG A 107 11.56 -8.38 -3.50
CA ARG A 107 11.08 -9.75 -3.77
C ARG A 107 10.95 -10.60 -2.52
N ASP A 108 11.67 -10.25 -1.47
CA ASP A 108 11.74 -11.01 -0.22
C ASP A 108 10.76 -10.52 0.85
N VAL A 109 9.88 -9.59 0.50
CA VAL A 109 8.91 -9.00 1.42
C VAL A 109 7.50 -9.42 1.01
N PRO A 110 6.66 -9.96 1.94
CA PRO A 110 5.30 -10.33 1.60
C PRO A 110 4.45 -9.13 1.19
N ARG A 111 3.51 -9.37 0.29
CA ARG A 111 2.67 -8.34 -0.32
C ARG A 111 1.21 -8.55 0.00
N CYS A 112 0.51 -7.45 0.23
CA CYS A 112 -0.95 -7.43 0.32
C CYS A 112 -1.48 -6.50 -0.77
N ILE A 113 -2.23 -7.05 -1.71
CA ILE A 113 -2.75 -6.28 -2.84
C ILE A 113 -4.22 -5.96 -2.56
N ILE A 114 -4.55 -4.68 -2.53
CA ILE A 114 -5.93 -4.21 -2.36
C ILE A 114 -6.31 -3.45 -3.62
N ASP A 115 -7.16 -4.06 -4.44
CA ASP A 115 -7.51 -3.52 -5.74
C ASP A 115 -8.97 -3.82 -6.06
N HIS A 116 -9.61 -2.94 -6.84
CA HIS A 116 -10.98 -3.09 -7.28
C HIS A 116 -11.09 -3.44 -8.77
N HIS A 117 -9.97 -3.56 -9.48
CA HIS A 117 -9.95 -3.87 -10.90
C HIS A 117 -10.23 -5.35 -11.13
N SER A 118 -11.06 -5.66 -12.14
CA SER A 118 -11.38 -7.04 -12.51
C SER A 118 -10.24 -7.75 -13.25
N THR A 119 -9.27 -7.00 -13.76
CA THR A 119 -8.15 -7.50 -14.57
C THR A 119 -6.82 -7.39 -13.86
N SER A 120 -6.78 -7.81 -12.61
CA SER A 120 -5.56 -7.77 -11.81
C SER A 120 -4.53 -8.77 -12.36
N ASN A 121 -3.26 -8.34 -12.44
CA ASN A 121 -2.17 -9.14 -12.99
C ASN A 121 -0.98 -9.19 -12.02
N TRP A 122 -1.21 -9.80 -10.86
CA TRP A 122 -0.19 -9.98 -9.84
C TRP A 122 0.25 -11.44 -9.76
N SER A 123 1.57 -11.65 -9.65
CA SER A 123 2.14 -12.96 -9.32
C SER A 123 2.35 -13.03 -7.82
N LEU A 124 1.59 -13.88 -7.15
CA LEU A 124 1.63 -13.98 -5.68
C LEU A 124 2.42 -15.22 -5.26
N GLU A 125 3.11 -15.10 -4.12
CA GLU A 125 3.89 -16.15 -3.50
C GLU A 125 3.34 -16.43 -2.10
N ASP A 126 3.96 -17.38 -1.39
CA ASP A 126 3.56 -17.70 -0.01
C ASP A 126 3.69 -16.46 0.89
N GLY A 127 2.68 -16.19 1.67
CA GLY A 127 2.62 -15.02 2.53
C GLY A 127 1.96 -13.81 1.90
N ASP A 128 1.73 -13.83 0.57
CA ASP A 128 1.04 -12.76 -0.13
C ASP A 128 -0.46 -12.99 -0.08
N ILE A 129 -1.20 -11.89 -0.03
CA ILE A 129 -2.66 -11.93 -0.16
C ILE A 129 -3.13 -10.89 -1.16
N GLN A 130 -4.27 -11.18 -1.78
CA GLN A 130 -4.92 -10.24 -2.68
C GLN A 130 -6.37 -10.10 -2.27
N LEU A 131 -6.79 -8.86 -2.07
CA LEU A 131 -8.16 -8.51 -1.71
C LEU A 131 -8.81 -7.75 -2.85
N LEU A 132 -9.99 -8.19 -3.24
CA LEU A 132 -10.80 -7.51 -4.25
C LEU A 132 -11.84 -6.67 -3.51
N TRP A 133 -11.79 -5.39 -3.76
CA TRP A 133 -12.64 -4.47 -3.02
C TRP A 133 -13.58 -3.66 -3.91
#